data_3b0175c38fa3c95d5d473684a6b02712
#
_entry.id   3b0175c38fa3c95d5d473684a6b02712
#
_cell.length_a   1.000
_cell.length_b   1.000
_cell.length_c   1.000
_cell.angle_alpha   90.00
_cell.angle_beta   90.00
_cell.angle_gamma   90.00
#
_symmetry.space_group_name_H-M   'P 1'
#
loop_
_entity.id
_entity.type
_entity.pdbx_description
1 polymer ?
#
loop_
_entity_poly.entity_id
_entity_poly.type
_entity_poly.pdbx_seq_one_letter_code
_entity_poly.pdbx_strand_id
1 'polypeptide(L)'
;MLNMIGISPIKPIITKVDPQDARKICSFVVPDSKMGDLYLEMKHPQNGFCHSFITELRNRFHKLLGYEEFAYFNDAKDIYGLHIRVGDEYQRKGYNLGEILRLSSIIEIIENKIKNFNILSKDTAIYFHSKYKFKPDVTSVSDCDRLLKTVIEDKTPGFEKIAGKAKVLMQKIESVKSKEEQQHFCEVTNGILEEYITKAIETKTQKQHPFTSTMNMTLTDDTVYKNKEFFNDLFKKHGIDYKI
;
A
#
# COMPACT_ATOMS: atom_id res chain seq x y z
N MET A 1 30.04 -20.95 -12.21
CA MET A 1 28.78 -21.30 -11.57
C MET A 1 28.66 -20.48 -10.28
N LEU A 2 28.02 -19.32 -10.33
CA LEU A 2 27.75 -18.49 -9.16
C LEU A 2 26.38 -18.93 -8.62
N ASN A 3 26.40 -19.54 -7.43
CA ASN A 3 25.17 -19.87 -6.70
C ASN A 3 24.39 -18.60 -6.43
N MET A 4 23.28 -18.43 -7.12
CA MET A 4 22.24 -17.48 -6.72
C MET A 4 21.68 -17.96 -5.38
N ILE A 5 22.08 -17.31 -4.29
CA ILE A 5 21.43 -17.45 -2.99
C ILE A 5 20.02 -16.87 -3.19
N GLY A 6 19.08 -17.77 -3.43
CA GLY A 6 17.66 -17.41 -3.40
C GLY A 6 17.34 -16.89 -2.01
N ILE A 7 17.08 -15.59 -1.91
CA ILE A 7 16.48 -15.02 -0.72
C ILE A 7 15.05 -15.56 -0.72
N SER A 8 14.85 -16.66 0.01
CA SER A 8 13.50 -17.10 0.35
C SER A 8 12.79 -15.91 1.00
N PRO A 9 11.56 -15.59 0.60
CA PRO A 9 10.80 -14.59 1.30
C PRO A 9 10.78 -14.99 2.77
N ILE A 10 11.39 -14.17 3.62
CA ILE A 10 11.35 -14.36 5.06
C ILE A 10 9.87 -14.34 5.40
N LYS A 11 9.30 -15.52 5.69
CA LYS A 11 7.96 -15.57 6.25
C LYS A 11 8.05 -14.80 7.56
N PRO A 12 7.34 -13.66 7.72
CA PRO A 12 7.34 -12.98 8.99
C PRO A 12 6.82 -13.98 10.01
N ILE A 13 7.62 -14.26 11.04
CA ILE A 13 7.15 -14.96 12.22
C ILE A 13 6.22 -13.97 12.88
N ILE A 14 4.94 -14.03 12.53
CA ILE A 14 3.89 -13.25 13.17
C ILE A 14 3.70 -13.90 14.52
N THR A 15 4.48 -13.48 15.50
CA THR A 15 4.09 -13.64 16.89
C THR A 15 2.87 -12.76 17.03
N LYS A 16 1.68 -13.38 17.14
CA LYS A 16 0.48 -12.66 17.53
C LYS A 16 0.80 -11.99 18.86
N VAL A 17 1.05 -10.68 18.80
CA VAL A 17 1.17 -9.88 20.01
C VAL A 17 -0.20 -9.94 20.67
N ASP A 18 -0.27 -10.43 21.92
CA ASP A 18 -1.50 -10.38 22.67
C ASP A 18 -1.93 -8.90 22.71
N PRO A 19 -3.16 -8.56 22.30
CA PRO A 19 -3.64 -7.19 22.36
C PRO A 19 -3.53 -6.57 23.75
N GLN A 20 -3.43 -7.38 24.80
CA GLN A 20 -3.21 -6.93 26.17
C GLN A 20 -1.76 -6.48 26.43
N ASP A 21 -0.79 -6.98 25.65
CA ASP A 21 0.63 -6.62 25.76
C ASP A 21 1.04 -5.44 24.89
N ALA A 22 0.10 -4.86 24.14
CA ALA A 22 0.38 -3.75 23.25
C ALA A 22 0.06 -2.41 23.94
N ARG A 23 1.04 -1.48 23.92
CA ARG A 23 0.82 -0.11 24.35
C ARG A 23 -0.06 0.62 23.35
N LYS A 24 -1.18 1.16 23.81
CA LYS A 24 -2.00 2.08 23.02
C LYS A 24 -1.26 3.41 22.85
N ILE A 25 -0.99 3.80 21.60
CA ILE A 25 -0.25 5.01 21.27
C ILE A 25 -1.20 6.17 21.03
N CYS A 26 -2.19 5.96 20.19
CA CYS A 26 -3.25 6.93 19.99
C CYS A 26 -4.57 6.23 19.70
N SER A 27 -5.65 6.95 19.91
CA SER A 27 -6.97 6.50 19.53
C SER A 27 -7.81 7.68 19.08
N PHE A 28 -8.58 7.43 18.04
CA PHE A 28 -9.49 8.42 17.47
C PHE A 28 -10.90 7.86 17.52
N VAL A 29 -11.86 8.74 17.85
CA VAL A 29 -13.27 8.46 17.63
C VAL A 29 -13.60 8.91 16.22
N VAL A 30 -14.12 7.98 15.42
CA VAL A 30 -14.48 8.21 14.02
C VAL A 30 -16.01 8.14 13.94
N PRO A 31 -16.70 9.28 13.82
CA PRO A 31 -18.15 9.28 13.70
C PRO A 31 -18.57 8.60 12.38
N ASP A 32 -19.48 7.64 12.46
CA ASP A 32 -20.05 7.01 11.29
C ASP A 32 -21.57 7.07 11.32
N SER A 33 -22.18 7.59 10.25
CA SER A 33 -23.63 7.81 10.19
C SER A 33 -24.46 6.52 10.14
N LYS A 34 -23.83 5.39 9.80
CA LYS A 34 -24.52 4.09 9.64
C LYS A 34 -24.24 3.13 10.79
N MET A 35 -23.05 3.21 11.38
CA MET A 35 -22.57 2.27 12.39
C MET A 35 -22.46 2.89 13.79
N GLY A 36 -22.64 4.21 13.91
CA GLY A 36 -22.33 4.98 15.10
C GLY A 36 -20.82 5.18 15.26
N ASP A 37 -20.40 5.64 16.42
CA ASP A 37 -18.97 5.93 16.65
C ASP A 37 -18.10 4.67 16.50
N LEU A 38 -17.04 4.83 15.74
CA LEU A 38 -15.99 3.84 15.58
C LEU A 38 -14.75 4.29 16.36
N TYR A 39 -13.96 3.33 16.81
CA TYR A 39 -12.75 3.56 17.58
C TYR A 39 -11.56 3.03 16.79
N LEU A 40 -10.70 3.95 16.36
CA LEU A 40 -9.44 3.63 15.68
C LEU A 40 -8.35 3.61 16.75
N GLU A 41 -7.79 2.45 17.04
CA GLU A 41 -6.79 2.25 18.08
C GLU A 41 -5.46 1.79 17.47
N MET A 42 -4.42 2.60 17.66
CA MET A 42 -3.05 2.29 17.22
C MET A 42 -2.27 1.71 18.40
N LYS A 43 -1.70 0.51 18.23
CA LYS A 43 -1.05 -0.25 19.30
C LYS A 43 0.33 -0.70 18.89
N HIS A 44 1.32 -0.40 19.71
CA HIS A 44 2.68 -0.90 19.57
C HIS A 44 3.00 -1.95 20.63
N PRO A 45 3.77 -2.99 20.31
CA PRO A 45 4.18 -3.98 21.30
C PRO A 45 5.04 -3.34 22.38
N GLN A 46 4.85 -3.76 23.63
CA GLN A 46 5.61 -3.21 24.76
C GLN A 46 7.05 -3.73 24.84
N ASN A 47 7.33 -4.89 24.25
CA ASN A 47 8.62 -5.57 24.38
C ASN A 47 9.42 -5.49 23.07
N GLY A 48 10.63 -4.95 23.16
CA GLY A 48 11.49 -4.48 22.07
C GLY A 48 12.06 -5.49 21.08
N PHE A 49 11.56 -6.71 21.01
CA PHE A 49 11.99 -7.70 20.02
C PHE A 49 10.99 -7.91 18.86
N CYS A 50 9.76 -7.49 19.03
CA CYS A 50 8.74 -7.63 17.98
C CYS A 50 8.46 -6.25 17.39
N HIS A 51 9.00 -6.00 16.21
CA HIS A 51 8.85 -4.73 15.50
C HIS A 51 7.57 -4.69 14.65
N SER A 52 6.50 -5.33 15.12
CA SER A 52 5.20 -5.24 14.50
C SER A 52 4.26 -4.40 15.35
N PHE A 53 3.38 -3.66 14.72
CA PHE A 53 2.31 -2.94 15.38
C PHE A 53 1.01 -3.11 14.61
N ILE A 54 -0.08 -2.90 15.31
CA ILE A 54 -1.41 -3.14 14.78
C ILE A 54 -2.27 -1.90 15.02
N THR A 55 -2.97 -1.48 13.97
CA THR A 55 -4.10 -0.56 14.10
C THR A 55 -5.39 -1.36 14.01
N GLU A 56 -6.25 -1.21 14.99
CA GLU A 56 -7.56 -1.85 15.06
C GLU A 56 -8.67 -0.81 14.90
N LEU A 57 -9.69 -1.18 14.14
CA LEU A 57 -10.94 -0.42 14.03
C LEU A 57 -12.06 -1.21 14.70
N ARG A 58 -12.68 -0.63 15.72
CA ARG A 58 -13.73 -1.25 16.55
C ARG A 58 -14.99 -0.40 16.57
N ASN A 59 -16.13 -1.03 16.77
CA ASN A 59 -17.37 -0.31 17.03
C ASN A 59 -17.53 0.01 18.54
N ARG A 60 -18.60 0.72 18.91
CA ARG A 60 -18.95 1.06 20.30
C ARG A 60 -19.14 -0.13 21.24
N PHE A 61 -19.32 -1.33 20.71
CA PHE A 61 -19.42 -2.58 21.47
C PHE A 61 -18.09 -3.33 21.52
N HIS A 62 -16.98 -2.67 21.19
CA HIS A 62 -15.62 -3.25 21.11
C HIS A 62 -15.46 -4.39 20.10
N LYS A 63 -16.45 -4.62 19.23
CA LYS A 63 -16.32 -5.60 18.14
C LYS A 63 -15.30 -5.12 17.12
N LEU A 64 -14.33 -5.98 16.78
CA LEU A 64 -13.35 -5.71 15.73
C LEU A 64 -14.04 -5.70 14.36
N LEU A 65 -13.88 -4.61 13.62
CA LEU A 65 -14.42 -4.41 12.28
C LEU A 65 -13.36 -4.61 11.20
N GLY A 66 -12.12 -4.33 11.53
CA GLY A 66 -10.97 -4.47 10.67
C GLY A 66 -9.69 -4.09 11.38
N TYR A 67 -8.57 -4.39 10.74
CA TYR A 67 -7.24 -4.07 11.26
C TYR A 67 -6.24 -3.86 10.14
N GLU A 68 -5.14 -3.21 10.46
CA GLU A 68 -3.95 -3.08 9.63
C GLU A 68 -2.72 -3.47 10.43
N GLU A 69 -1.88 -4.35 9.88
CA GLU A 69 -0.64 -4.82 10.49
C GLU A 69 0.56 -4.27 9.74
N PHE A 70 1.59 -3.89 10.50
CA PHE A 70 2.83 -3.33 10.00
C PHE A 70 4.04 -4.05 10.59
N ALA A 71 5.13 -4.09 9.85
CA ALA A 71 6.43 -4.51 10.36
C ALA A 71 7.41 -3.34 10.32
N TYR A 72 8.19 -3.24 11.39
CA TYR A 72 9.30 -2.33 11.53
C TYR A 72 10.60 -3.12 11.35
N PHE A 73 11.55 -2.58 10.60
CA PHE A 73 12.92 -3.08 10.63
C PHE A 73 13.79 -2.07 11.38
N ASN A 74 14.56 -2.57 12.37
CA ASN A 74 15.44 -1.75 13.21
C ASN A 74 16.30 -0.82 12.38
N ASP A 75 16.39 0.44 12.83
CA ASP A 75 17.20 1.53 12.28
C ASP A 75 16.80 2.03 10.89
N ALA A 76 15.88 1.36 10.20
CA ALA A 76 15.33 1.85 8.97
C ALA A 76 14.13 2.77 9.27
N LYS A 77 14.11 3.93 8.64
CA LYS A 77 12.92 4.80 8.62
C LYS A 77 11.84 4.24 7.67
N ASP A 78 11.80 2.92 7.55
CA ASP A 78 10.96 2.19 6.64
C ASP A 78 10.03 1.27 7.42
N ILE A 79 8.75 1.26 7.03
CA ILE A 79 7.76 0.30 7.50
C ILE A 79 7.19 -0.51 6.35
N TYR A 80 6.74 -1.70 6.66
CA TYR A 80 6.13 -2.61 5.71
C TYR A 80 4.72 -2.96 6.17
N GLY A 81 3.73 -2.60 5.36
CA GLY A 81 2.36 -3.03 5.57
C GLY A 81 2.23 -4.51 5.24
N LEU A 82 1.84 -5.30 6.22
CA LEU A 82 1.68 -6.75 6.07
C LEU A 82 0.28 -7.10 5.60
N HIS A 83 -0.72 -6.58 6.29
CA HIS A 83 -2.12 -6.84 6.01
C HIS A 83 -2.99 -5.62 6.31
N ILE A 84 -3.96 -5.37 5.44
CA ILE A 84 -5.12 -4.54 5.73
C ILE A 84 -6.36 -5.39 5.51
N ARG A 85 -7.18 -5.56 6.53
CA ARG A 85 -8.36 -6.42 6.46
C ARG A 85 -9.57 -5.76 7.10
N VAL A 86 -10.67 -5.82 6.38
CA VAL A 86 -12.01 -5.48 6.88
C VAL A 86 -12.80 -6.78 6.97
N GLY A 87 -13.57 -6.96 8.04
CA GLY A 87 -14.41 -8.15 8.20
C GLY A 87 -15.35 -8.36 7.00
N ASP A 88 -15.50 -9.61 6.57
CA ASP A 88 -16.20 -9.95 5.33
C ASP A 88 -17.65 -9.42 5.31
N GLU A 89 -18.30 -9.41 6.48
CA GLU A 89 -19.65 -8.88 6.67
C GLU A 89 -19.78 -7.36 6.44
N TYR A 90 -18.64 -6.62 6.42
CA TYR A 90 -18.61 -5.17 6.23
C TYR A 90 -18.06 -4.75 4.87
N GLN A 91 -17.44 -5.68 4.13
CA GLN A 91 -16.86 -5.39 2.83
C GLN A 91 -17.92 -4.99 1.82
N ARG A 92 -17.59 -4.05 0.94
CA ARG A 92 -18.44 -3.57 -0.18
C ARG A 92 -19.79 -2.99 0.22
N LYS A 93 -20.02 -2.71 1.50
CA LYS A 93 -21.27 -2.12 2.01
C LYS A 93 -21.24 -0.59 2.12
N GLY A 94 -20.20 0.06 1.63
CA GLY A 94 -20.06 1.51 1.62
C GLY A 94 -19.76 2.13 2.99
N TYR A 95 -19.21 1.36 3.92
CA TYR A 95 -18.76 1.87 5.24
C TYR A 95 -17.38 2.53 5.20
N ASN A 96 -16.65 2.40 4.09
CA ASN A 96 -15.30 2.95 3.92
C ASN A 96 -14.28 2.56 5.00
N LEU A 97 -14.47 1.43 5.69
CA LEU A 97 -13.60 0.99 6.79
C LEU A 97 -12.14 0.80 6.36
N GLY A 98 -11.92 0.30 5.14
CA GLY A 98 -10.57 0.18 4.58
C GLY A 98 -9.91 1.55 4.35
N GLU A 99 -10.67 2.60 4.05
CA GLU A 99 -10.17 3.98 3.93
C GLU A 99 -9.74 4.51 5.30
N ILE A 100 -10.57 4.30 6.33
CA ILE A 100 -10.27 4.71 7.71
C ILE A 100 -8.99 4.02 8.20
N LEU A 101 -8.86 2.70 7.98
CA LEU A 101 -7.64 1.97 8.31
C LEU A 101 -6.42 2.50 7.55
N ARG A 102 -6.56 2.80 6.24
CA ARG A 102 -5.46 3.37 5.46
C ARG A 102 -5.03 4.75 5.96
N LEU A 103 -5.94 5.55 6.51
CA LEU A 103 -5.59 6.83 7.12
C LEU A 103 -4.72 6.66 8.37
N SER A 104 -4.84 5.55 9.11
CA SER A 104 -3.93 5.29 10.23
C SER A 104 -2.48 5.11 9.78
N SER A 105 -2.25 4.56 8.59
CA SER A 105 -0.90 4.46 8.00
C SER A 105 -0.28 5.86 7.76
N ILE A 106 -1.10 6.83 7.39
CA ILE A 106 -0.64 8.21 7.19
C ILE A 106 -0.23 8.83 8.53
N ILE A 107 -1.03 8.60 9.58
CA ILE A 107 -0.71 9.05 10.93
C ILE A 107 0.61 8.41 11.38
N GLU A 108 0.81 7.10 11.17
CA GLU A 108 2.06 6.40 11.50
C GLU A 108 3.28 6.99 10.81
N ILE A 109 3.16 7.29 9.52
CA ILE A 109 4.24 7.94 8.75
C ILE A 109 4.65 9.25 9.41
N ILE A 110 3.68 10.09 9.79
CA ILE A 110 3.94 11.42 10.34
C ILE A 110 4.47 11.33 11.77
N GLU A 111 3.78 10.61 12.66
CA GLU A 111 4.11 10.54 14.10
C GLU A 111 5.46 9.86 14.34
N ASN A 112 5.80 8.85 13.56
CA ASN A 112 7.04 8.09 13.71
C ASN A 112 8.15 8.51 12.74
N LYS A 113 7.93 9.58 11.96
CA LYS A 113 8.90 10.10 10.98
C LYS A 113 9.40 9.03 10.00
N ILE A 114 8.48 8.19 9.55
CA ILE A 114 8.75 7.12 8.59
C ILE A 114 9.03 7.74 7.24
N LYS A 115 10.11 7.31 6.58
CA LYS A 115 10.47 7.78 5.25
C LYS A 115 9.75 7.04 4.15
N ASN A 116 9.66 5.71 4.26
CA ASN A 116 9.04 4.87 3.26
C ASN A 116 8.06 3.89 3.90
N PHE A 117 6.85 3.88 3.40
CA PHE A 117 5.87 2.87 3.72
C PHE A 117 5.68 1.95 2.51
N ASN A 118 6.19 0.74 2.64
CA ASN A 118 6.25 -0.25 1.58
C ASN A 118 5.14 -1.28 1.74
N ILE A 119 4.52 -1.67 0.65
CA ILE A 119 3.50 -2.72 0.62
C ILE A 119 3.71 -3.64 -0.58
N LEU A 120 3.33 -4.90 -0.43
CA LEU A 120 3.17 -5.81 -1.56
C LEU A 120 1.68 -5.93 -1.88
N SER A 121 1.26 -5.29 -2.95
CA SER A 121 -0.12 -5.24 -3.38
C SER A 121 -0.41 -6.20 -4.53
N LYS A 122 -1.63 -6.67 -4.66
CA LYS A 122 -2.06 -7.55 -5.74
C LYS A 122 -3.46 -7.21 -6.24
N ASP A 123 -3.73 -7.59 -7.49
CA ASP A 123 -5.04 -7.48 -8.13
C ASP A 123 -5.64 -6.06 -7.98
N THR A 124 -6.90 -5.96 -7.68
CA THR A 124 -7.60 -4.67 -7.53
C THR A 124 -7.16 -3.84 -6.33
N ALA A 125 -6.44 -4.44 -5.36
CA ALA A 125 -5.87 -3.71 -4.23
C ALA A 125 -4.82 -2.69 -4.67
N ILE A 126 -4.14 -2.90 -5.80
CA ILE A 126 -3.21 -1.93 -6.40
C ILE A 126 -3.90 -0.59 -6.63
N TYR A 127 -5.10 -0.61 -7.20
CA TYR A 127 -5.89 0.60 -7.43
C TYR A 127 -6.39 1.25 -6.13
N PHE A 128 -6.72 0.43 -5.14
CA PHE A 128 -7.07 0.93 -3.81
C PHE A 128 -5.91 1.72 -3.20
N HIS A 129 -4.71 1.15 -3.19
CA HIS A 129 -3.54 1.81 -2.63
C HIS A 129 -3.13 3.06 -3.42
N SER A 130 -3.18 3.03 -4.75
CA SER A 130 -2.88 4.19 -5.59
C SER A 130 -3.77 5.39 -5.33
N LYS A 131 -5.03 5.19 -4.92
CA LYS A 131 -5.92 6.29 -4.50
C LYS A 131 -5.36 7.06 -3.29
N TYR A 132 -4.58 6.38 -2.46
CA TYR A 132 -3.90 6.98 -1.29
C TYR A 132 -2.44 7.32 -1.57
N LYS A 133 -2.13 7.58 -2.86
CA LYS A 133 -0.83 8.07 -3.33
C LYS A 133 0.32 7.08 -3.21
N PHE A 134 0.05 5.79 -2.98
CA PHE A 134 1.07 4.77 -3.18
C PHE A 134 1.43 4.68 -4.66
N LYS A 135 2.72 4.59 -4.94
CA LYS A 135 3.25 4.47 -6.30
C LYS A 135 3.89 3.10 -6.51
N PRO A 136 3.89 2.58 -7.75
CA PRO A 136 4.71 1.42 -8.09
C PRO A 136 6.17 1.65 -7.68
N ASP A 137 6.78 0.62 -7.09
CA ASP A 137 8.18 0.61 -6.66
C ASP A 137 8.82 -0.74 -6.99
N VAL A 138 8.83 -1.06 -8.26
CA VAL A 138 9.41 -2.29 -8.79
C VAL A 138 10.91 -2.09 -8.96
N THR A 139 11.69 -2.99 -8.37
CA THR A 139 13.15 -2.88 -8.30
C THR A 139 13.89 -4.02 -9.01
N SER A 140 13.16 -5.01 -9.57
CA SER A 140 13.74 -6.11 -10.32
C SER A 140 13.29 -6.14 -11.77
N VAL A 141 14.20 -6.44 -12.69
CA VAL A 141 13.90 -6.54 -14.13
C VAL A 141 12.87 -7.66 -14.42
N SER A 142 12.92 -8.74 -13.66
CA SER A 142 11.96 -9.85 -13.81
C SER A 142 10.54 -9.45 -13.44
N ASP A 143 10.35 -8.63 -12.40
CA ASP A 143 9.06 -8.09 -12.04
C ASP A 143 8.58 -7.05 -13.04
N CYS A 144 9.50 -6.22 -13.56
CA CYS A 144 9.21 -5.28 -14.65
C CYS A 144 8.68 -6.03 -15.89
N ASP A 145 9.36 -7.09 -16.32
CA ASP A 145 8.94 -7.93 -17.46
C ASP A 145 7.51 -8.41 -17.28
N ARG A 146 7.21 -9.01 -16.13
CA ARG A 146 5.91 -9.59 -15.81
C ARG A 146 4.80 -8.55 -15.78
N LEU A 147 5.05 -7.39 -15.17
CA LEU A 147 4.06 -6.33 -15.04
C LEU A 147 3.83 -5.58 -16.36
N LEU A 148 4.89 -5.34 -17.16
CA LEU A 148 4.76 -4.74 -18.48
C LEU A 148 3.97 -5.64 -19.44
N LYS A 149 4.14 -6.99 -19.36
CA LYS A 149 3.31 -7.92 -20.13
C LYS A 149 1.82 -7.73 -19.87
N THR A 150 1.42 -7.54 -18.62
CA THR A 150 0.01 -7.24 -18.27
C THR A 150 -0.48 -5.99 -18.99
N VAL A 151 0.33 -4.91 -19.03
CA VAL A 151 -0.02 -3.66 -19.71
C VAL A 151 -0.08 -3.84 -21.23
N ILE A 152 0.83 -4.64 -21.81
CA ILE A 152 0.89 -4.90 -23.26
C ILE A 152 -0.30 -5.75 -23.72
N GLU A 153 -0.72 -6.70 -22.91
CA GLU A 153 -1.82 -7.62 -23.21
C GLU A 153 -3.20 -6.99 -23.09
N ASP A 154 -3.28 -5.85 -22.40
CA ASP A 154 -4.53 -5.11 -22.28
C ASP A 154 -4.97 -4.53 -23.64
N LYS A 155 -6.16 -4.91 -24.08
CA LYS A 155 -6.78 -4.46 -25.33
C LYS A 155 -7.90 -3.45 -25.12
N THR A 156 -8.05 -2.94 -23.91
CA THR A 156 -9.11 -1.97 -23.61
C THR A 156 -8.89 -0.69 -24.40
N PRO A 157 -9.93 -0.19 -25.08
CA PRO A 157 -9.84 1.05 -25.86
C PRO A 157 -9.35 2.22 -25.01
N GLY A 158 -8.41 2.97 -25.58
CA GLY A 158 -7.79 4.13 -24.94
C GLY A 158 -6.52 3.82 -24.16
N PHE A 159 -6.11 2.57 -24.00
CA PHE A 159 -4.84 2.18 -23.35
C PHE A 159 -3.70 1.91 -24.35
N GLU A 160 -3.96 1.99 -25.65
CA GLU A 160 -3.03 1.63 -26.73
C GLU A 160 -1.71 2.40 -26.65
N LYS A 161 -1.76 3.68 -26.28
CA LYS A 161 -0.55 4.52 -26.13
C LYS A 161 0.34 4.02 -24.99
N ILE A 162 -0.24 3.62 -23.88
CA ILE A 162 0.50 3.11 -22.71
C ILE A 162 1.07 1.73 -23.05
N ALA A 163 0.28 0.86 -23.64
CA ALA A 163 0.73 -0.45 -24.13
C ALA A 163 1.86 -0.30 -25.17
N GLY A 164 1.81 0.72 -26.03
CA GLY A 164 2.88 1.06 -26.97
C GLY A 164 4.19 1.43 -26.26
N LYS A 165 4.13 2.28 -25.22
CA LYS A 165 5.31 2.60 -24.40
C LYS A 165 5.90 1.36 -23.74
N ALA A 166 5.05 0.51 -23.17
CA ALA A 166 5.47 -0.74 -22.55
C ALA A 166 6.17 -1.69 -23.55
N LYS A 167 5.64 -1.82 -24.77
CA LYS A 167 6.27 -2.62 -25.84
C LYS A 167 7.66 -2.11 -26.20
N VAL A 168 7.82 -0.80 -26.40
CA VAL A 168 9.10 -0.18 -26.73
C VAL A 168 10.12 -0.40 -25.60
N LEU A 169 9.70 -0.30 -24.34
CA LEU A 169 10.59 -0.57 -23.20
C LEU A 169 10.99 -2.05 -23.15
N MET A 170 10.05 -2.97 -23.35
CA MET A 170 10.30 -4.41 -23.35
C MET A 170 11.33 -4.86 -24.38
N GLN A 171 11.41 -4.21 -25.54
CA GLN A 171 12.42 -4.52 -26.56
C GLN A 171 13.86 -4.29 -26.08
N LYS A 172 14.04 -3.50 -25.02
CA LYS A 172 15.34 -3.19 -24.44
C LYS A 172 15.75 -4.15 -23.30
N ILE A 173 14.89 -5.06 -22.88
CA ILE A 173 15.11 -5.89 -21.69
C ILE A 173 16.39 -6.74 -21.79
N GLU A 174 16.69 -7.28 -22.96
CA GLU A 174 17.89 -8.11 -23.18
C GLU A 174 19.19 -7.30 -23.17
N SER A 175 19.09 -5.99 -23.38
CA SER A 175 20.25 -5.08 -23.34
C SER A 175 20.59 -4.60 -21.94
N VAL A 176 19.73 -4.84 -20.96
CA VAL A 176 19.88 -4.39 -19.55
C VAL A 176 20.86 -5.31 -18.84
N LYS A 177 22.13 -4.86 -18.69
CA LYS A 177 23.21 -5.68 -18.11
C LYS A 177 23.82 -5.07 -16.85
N SER A 178 24.02 -3.75 -16.83
CA SER A 178 24.60 -3.09 -15.68
C SER A 178 23.55 -2.80 -14.60
N LYS A 179 23.99 -2.52 -13.38
CA LYS A 179 23.10 -2.15 -12.27
C LYS A 179 22.38 -0.83 -12.54
N GLU A 180 23.07 0.11 -13.14
CA GLU A 180 22.52 1.41 -13.53
C GLU A 180 21.44 1.27 -14.59
N GLU A 181 21.67 0.42 -15.60
CA GLU A 181 20.67 0.12 -16.62
C GLU A 181 19.43 -0.58 -16.03
N GLN A 182 19.63 -1.50 -15.08
CA GLN A 182 18.54 -2.16 -14.35
C GLN A 182 17.71 -1.16 -13.55
N GLN A 183 18.37 -0.27 -12.82
CA GLN A 183 17.68 0.78 -12.06
C GLN A 183 16.89 1.68 -13.00
N HIS A 184 17.48 2.19 -14.06
CA HIS A 184 16.80 3.04 -15.02
C HIS A 184 15.62 2.32 -15.70
N PHE A 185 15.78 1.04 -16.05
CA PHE A 185 14.70 0.23 -16.63
C PHE A 185 13.51 0.11 -15.67
N CYS A 186 13.78 -0.13 -14.38
CA CYS A 186 12.76 -0.20 -13.33
C CYS A 186 12.06 1.17 -13.13
N GLU A 187 12.82 2.26 -13.11
CA GLU A 187 12.26 3.62 -12.98
C GLU A 187 11.30 3.96 -14.13
N VAL A 188 11.68 3.67 -15.37
CA VAL A 188 10.81 3.88 -16.53
C VAL A 188 9.57 2.97 -16.46
N THR A 189 9.75 1.72 -16.03
CA THR A 189 8.63 0.78 -15.80
C THR A 189 7.65 1.33 -14.78
N ASN A 190 8.14 1.81 -13.63
CA ASN A 190 7.29 2.39 -12.58
C ASN A 190 6.47 3.56 -13.11
N GLY A 191 7.06 4.42 -13.95
CA GLY A 191 6.33 5.51 -14.61
C GLY A 191 5.21 5.04 -15.55
N ILE A 192 5.45 3.97 -16.32
CA ILE A 192 4.43 3.38 -17.20
C ILE A 192 3.29 2.75 -16.37
N LEU A 193 3.62 2.04 -15.29
CA LEU A 193 2.64 1.44 -14.41
C LEU A 193 1.80 2.50 -13.69
N GLU A 194 2.41 3.59 -13.22
CA GLU A 194 1.71 4.72 -12.61
C GLU A 194 0.71 5.36 -13.60
N GLU A 195 1.12 5.59 -14.85
CA GLU A 195 0.26 6.13 -15.92
C GLU A 195 -0.93 5.19 -16.21
N TYR A 196 -0.67 3.88 -16.29
CA TYR A 196 -1.70 2.87 -16.54
C TYR A 196 -2.73 2.80 -15.39
N ILE A 197 -2.25 2.74 -14.15
CA ILE A 197 -3.09 2.69 -12.95
C ILE A 197 -3.94 3.96 -12.83
N THR A 198 -3.31 5.13 -13.02
CA THR A 198 -3.99 6.43 -12.94
C THR A 198 -5.12 6.50 -13.96
N LYS A 199 -4.86 6.12 -15.20
CA LYS A 199 -5.86 6.11 -16.25
C LYS A 199 -7.03 5.18 -15.93
N ALA A 200 -6.78 3.97 -15.43
CA ALA A 200 -7.82 3.04 -15.05
C ALA A 200 -8.69 3.59 -13.90
N ILE A 201 -8.10 4.35 -12.98
CA ILE A 201 -8.83 5.02 -11.90
C ILE A 201 -9.71 6.15 -12.47
N GLU A 202 -9.17 7.00 -13.32
CA GLU A 202 -9.88 8.14 -13.92
C GLU A 202 -11.05 7.69 -14.79
N THR A 203 -10.86 6.64 -15.57
CA THR A 203 -11.91 6.06 -16.43
C THR A 203 -12.88 5.13 -15.69
N LYS A 204 -12.63 4.86 -14.39
CA LYS A 204 -13.41 3.94 -13.54
C LYS A 204 -13.48 2.51 -14.08
N THR A 205 -12.42 2.08 -14.77
CA THR A 205 -12.32 0.77 -15.42
C THR A 205 -11.47 -0.25 -14.66
N GLN A 206 -11.09 0.00 -13.40
CA GLN A 206 -10.14 -0.81 -12.61
C GLN A 206 -10.50 -2.31 -12.56
N LYS A 207 -11.80 -2.65 -12.60
CA LYS A 207 -12.26 -4.04 -12.60
C LYS A 207 -11.99 -4.78 -13.91
N GLN A 208 -11.76 -4.02 -14.98
CA GLN A 208 -11.46 -4.55 -16.31
C GLN A 208 -9.96 -4.78 -16.51
N HIS A 209 -9.14 -4.28 -15.59
CA HIS A 209 -7.67 -4.29 -15.66
C HIS A 209 -7.04 -4.97 -14.43
N PRO A 210 -7.38 -6.24 -14.11
CA PRO A 210 -6.80 -6.90 -12.96
C PRO A 210 -5.32 -7.16 -13.19
N PHE A 211 -4.50 -6.84 -12.19
CA PHE A 211 -3.11 -7.31 -12.17
C PHE A 211 -3.09 -8.75 -11.67
N THR A 212 -2.63 -9.68 -12.50
CA THR A 212 -2.50 -11.10 -12.12
C THR A 212 -1.32 -11.35 -11.19
N SER A 213 -0.47 -10.35 -11.04
CA SER A 213 0.78 -10.41 -10.30
C SER A 213 0.81 -9.40 -9.16
N THR A 214 1.61 -9.71 -8.14
CA THR A 214 1.91 -8.76 -7.06
C THR A 214 2.79 -7.62 -7.57
N MET A 215 2.65 -6.45 -6.93
CA MET A 215 3.43 -5.26 -7.21
C MET A 215 3.88 -4.62 -5.90
N ASN A 216 5.17 -4.34 -5.78
CA ASN A 216 5.67 -3.49 -4.72
C ASN A 216 5.19 -2.07 -4.95
N MET A 217 4.67 -1.44 -3.90
CA MET A 217 4.23 -0.05 -3.93
C MET A 217 4.74 0.67 -2.70
N THR A 218 5.12 1.93 -2.86
CA THR A 218 5.68 2.75 -1.78
C THR A 218 4.92 4.07 -1.65
N LEU A 219 4.70 4.49 -0.41
CA LEU A 219 4.28 5.83 -0.04
C LEU A 219 5.39 6.48 0.77
N THR A 220 5.92 7.60 0.30
CA THR A 220 6.97 8.35 1.01
C THR A 220 6.38 9.47 1.84
N ASP A 221 7.09 9.89 2.91
CA ASP A 221 6.72 11.08 3.69
C ASP A 221 6.62 12.33 2.80
N ASP A 222 7.55 12.52 1.88
CA ASP A 222 7.49 13.62 0.90
C ASP A 222 6.19 13.61 0.08
N THR A 223 5.73 12.43 -0.32
CA THR A 223 4.45 12.29 -1.03
C THR A 223 3.28 12.66 -0.14
N VAL A 224 3.31 12.27 1.13
CA VAL A 224 2.29 12.64 2.12
C VAL A 224 2.25 14.16 2.29
N TYR A 225 3.39 14.80 2.54
CA TYR A 225 3.46 16.26 2.72
C TYR A 225 3.06 17.05 1.46
N LYS A 226 3.44 16.60 0.26
CA LYS A 226 3.01 17.19 -1.01
C LYS A 226 1.50 17.10 -1.24
N ASN A 227 0.84 16.10 -0.66
CA ASN A 227 -0.59 15.87 -0.77
C ASN A 227 -1.33 16.10 0.56
N LYS A 228 -0.79 16.92 1.47
CA LYS A 228 -1.36 17.15 2.81
C LYS A 228 -2.82 17.60 2.79
N GLU A 229 -3.19 18.46 1.85
CA GLU A 229 -4.59 18.92 1.71
C GLU A 229 -5.53 17.76 1.39
N PHE A 230 -5.16 16.91 0.45
CA PHE A 230 -5.92 15.70 0.13
C PHE A 230 -6.11 14.80 1.36
N PHE A 231 -5.06 14.56 2.16
CA PHE A 231 -5.17 13.73 3.36
C PHE A 231 -5.96 14.43 4.47
N ASN A 232 -5.77 15.74 4.67
CA ASN A 232 -6.56 16.53 5.63
C ASN A 232 -8.05 16.52 5.28
N ASP A 233 -8.41 16.58 3.99
CA ASP A 233 -9.80 16.46 3.55
C ASP A 233 -10.37 15.06 3.85
N LEU A 234 -9.56 14.00 3.71
CA LEU A 234 -9.97 12.65 4.09
C LEU A 234 -10.14 12.50 5.61
N PHE A 235 -9.24 13.03 6.42
CA PHE A 235 -9.41 13.06 7.89
C PHE A 235 -10.70 13.78 8.26
N LYS A 236 -10.93 14.97 7.72
CA LYS A 236 -12.16 15.75 7.93
C LYS A 236 -13.40 14.99 7.48
N LYS A 237 -13.37 14.35 6.31
CA LYS A 237 -14.48 13.54 5.77
C LYS A 237 -14.92 12.45 6.74
N HIS A 238 -13.95 11.83 7.45
CA HIS A 238 -14.22 10.78 8.42
C HIS A 238 -14.33 11.29 9.86
N GLY A 239 -14.26 12.59 10.10
CA GLY A 239 -14.30 13.16 11.45
C GLY A 239 -13.14 12.72 12.34
N ILE A 240 -12.00 12.36 11.73
CA ILE A 240 -10.75 12.06 12.46
C ILE A 240 -10.10 13.39 12.80
N ASP A 241 -9.95 13.67 14.10
CA ASP A 241 -9.30 14.89 14.59
C ASP A 241 -7.77 14.77 14.47
N TYR A 242 -7.30 14.83 13.23
CA TYR A 242 -5.88 14.82 12.88
C TYR A 242 -5.62 15.76 11.70
N LYS A 243 -4.46 16.40 11.69
CA LYS A 243 -4.04 17.32 10.64
C LYS A 243 -2.54 17.22 10.40
N ILE A 244 -2.15 17.16 9.12
CA ILE A 244 -0.75 17.21 8.66
C ILE A 244 -0.27 18.66 8.55
#